data_2e3a0dddb8f03463b23b4cf8046dd61a
#
_entry.id   2e3a0dddb8f03463b23b4cf8046dd61a
#
_cell.length_a   1.000
_cell.length_b   1.000
_cell.length_c   1.000
_cell.angle_alpha   90.00
_cell.angle_beta   90.00
_cell.angle_gamma   90.00
#
_symmetry.space_group_name_H-M   'P 1'
#
loop_
_entity.id
_entity.type
_entity.pdbx_description
1 polymer ?
#
loop_
_entity_poly.entity_id
_entity_poly.type
_entity_poly.pdbx_seq_one_letter_code
_entity_poly.pdbx_strand_id
1 'polypeptide(L)'
;MALWLAKVPMLDRSALRNFRPLIMTPSHDGTFCFTYMASVIQLMASAPELGLPVNFMFQVGDSLVTRARNHLVALFLSEPQWTHLMWIDADIGFSVEAFYRLLLSDFPIAAGVYPLKREDWPAEGVPAGTTERDFRQLYTRYTVNSGQASDPHVGLTIDADGFMAVREAPTGFMLIKRHVFDDMRQAYPDLQYKPDMIGSIDPALYYRFFDVSVDPESKRYLSEDYTFCRRWEAMGGTVHVDANSDLAHQGGKIYRGDFGGSLLRDVRYAVTAPVGMRYAISGMEHLRPNPPGPV
;
A
#
# COMPACT_ATOMS: atom_id res chain seq x y z
N MET A 1 19.56 -20.13 6.58
CA MET A 1 18.89 -20.45 7.88
C MET A 1 18.04 -19.24 8.19
N ALA A 2 16.78 -19.27 7.75
CA ALA A 2 15.85 -18.16 7.97
C ALA A 2 15.55 -18.08 9.48
N LEU A 3 15.99 -17.03 10.13
CA LEU A 3 15.51 -16.65 11.45
C LEU A 3 14.02 -16.32 11.26
N TRP A 4 13.17 -17.21 11.70
CA TRP A 4 11.76 -16.91 11.97
C TRP A 4 11.75 -15.87 13.10
N LEU A 5 11.78 -14.60 12.74
CA LEU A 5 11.44 -13.55 13.68
C LEU A 5 10.00 -13.81 14.10
N ALA A 6 9.81 -14.24 15.34
CA ALA A 6 8.50 -14.38 15.92
C ALA A 6 7.77 -13.03 15.72
N LYS A 7 6.64 -13.06 14.99
CA LYS A 7 5.85 -11.87 14.76
C LYS A 7 5.45 -11.26 16.11
N VAL A 8 5.70 -9.96 16.26
CA VAL A 8 5.11 -9.18 17.33
C VAL A 8 3.62 -9.03 17.00
N PRO A 9 2.69 -9.37 17.91
CA PRO A 9 1.26 -9.18 17.69
C PRO A 9 0.94 -7.70 17.44
N MET A 10 -0.20 -7.43 16.80
CA MET A 10 -0.67 -6.04 16.62
C MET A 10 -0.68 -5.29 17.95
N LEU A 11 -0.31 -4.03 17.89
CA LEU A 11 -0.35 -3.15 19.04
C LEU A 11 -1.79 -2.90 19.51
N ASP A 12 -1.95 -2.64 20.80
CA ASP A 12 -3.24 -2.18 21.34
C ASP A 12 -3.61 -0.79 20.80
N ARG A 13 -4.89 -0.52 20.65
CA ARG A 13 -5.40 0.79 20.16
C ARG A 13 -4.89 1.98 20.97
N SER A 14 -4.57 1.78 22.24
CA SER A 14 -3.98 2.85 23.07
C SER A 14 -2.61 3.33 22.57
N ALA A 15 -1.90 2.54 21.74
CA ALA A 15 -0.64 2.94 21.12
C ALA A 15 -0.80 4.08 20.10
N LEU A 16 -1.99 4.24 19.51
CA LEU A 16 -2.26 5.27 18.49
C LEU A 16 -1.90 6.68 18.95
N ARG A 17 -2.10 7.00 20.23
CA ARG A 17 -1.72 8.31 20.80
C ARG A 17 -0.23 8.66 20.72
N ASN A 18 0.62 7.66 20.55
CA ASN A 18 2.07 7.83 20.46
C ASN A 18 2.56 8.08 19.04
N PHE A 19 1.70 7.87 18.06
CA PHE A 19 2.04 8.05 16.65
C PHE A 19 1.76 9.48 16.16
N ARG A 20 2.55 9.90 15.18
CA ARG A 20 2.44 11.19 14.49
C ARG A 20 2.53 10.92 12.99
N PRO A 21 1.49 10.29 12.40
CA PRO A 21 1.47 10.06 10.96
C PRO A 21 1.29 11.38 10.22
N LEU A 22 2.03 11.53 9.11
CA LEU A 22 1.80 12.56 8.12
C LEU A 22 1.22 11.90 6.87
N ILE A 23 -0.04 12.21 6.56
CA ILE A 23 -0.71 11.73 5.37
C ILE A 23 -0.30 12.63 4.20
N MET A 24 0.22 12.01 3.15
CA MET A 24 0.70 12.68 1.96
C MET A 24 -0.06 12.22 0.73
N THR A 25 -0.65 13.17 0.01
CA THR A 25 -1.46 12.89 -1.18
C THR A 25 -0.96 13.71 -2.36
N PRO A 26 -0.32 13.07 -3.36
CA PRO A 26 -0.04 13.71 -4.63
C PRO A 26 -1.32 13.80 -5.47
N SER A 27 -1.58 14.97 -6.05
CA SER A 27 -2.68 15.20 -7.00
C SER A 27 -2.20 16.12 -8.11
N HIS A 28 -2.07 15.61 -9.33
CA HIS A 28 -1.53 16.38 -10.44
C HIS A 28 -2.34 17.65 -10.75
N ASP A 29 -3.66 17.54 -10.81
CA ASP A 29 -4.60 18.60 -11.18
C ASP A 29 -5.29 19.26 -9.97
N GLY A 30 -4.95 18.83 -8.74
CA GLY A 30 -5.57 19.34 -7.51
C GLY A 30 -6.96 18.78 -7.24
N THR A 31 -7.40 17.75 -7.98
CA THR A 31 -8.69 17.10 -7.72
C THR A 31 -8.55 15.97 -6.71
N PHE A 32 -9.60 15.79 -5.89
CA PHE A 32 -9.74 14.73 -4.91
C PHE A 32 -11.09 14.05 -5.10
N CYS A 33 -11.08 12.74 -5.25
CA CYS A 33 -12.31 12.00 -5.47
C CYS A 33 -13.23 11.98 -4.23
N PHE A 34 -14.52 11.83 -4.46
CA PHE A 34 -15.53 11.78 -3.40
C PHE A 34 -15.21 10.71 -2.35
N THR A 35 -14.80 9.51 -2.78
CA THR A 35 -14.46 8.41 -1.86
C THR A 35 -13.29 8.74 -0.95
N TYR A 36 -12.25 9.40 -1.47
CA TYR A 36 -11.12 9.90 -0.69
C TYR A 36 -11.59 10.92 0.35
N MET A 37 -12.32 11.96 -0.08
CA MET A 37 -12.77 13.02 0.81
C MET A 37 -13.69 12.50 1.92
N ALA A 38 -14.62 11.58 1.61
CA ALA A 38 -15.48 10.96 2.59
C ALA A 38 -14.68 10.19 3.65
N SER A 39 -13.66 9.44 3.23
CA SER A 39 -12.77 8.69 4.13
C SER A 39 -11.95 9.62 5.02
N VAL A 40 -11.39 10.70 4.46
CA VAL A 40 -10.63 11.71 5.22
C VAL A 40 -11.50 12.38 6.29
N ILE A 41 -12.72 12.77 5.95
CA ILE A 41 -13.66 13.38 6.91
C ILE A 41 -13.96 12.41 8.07
N GLN A 42 -14.20 11.13 7.78
CA GLN A 42 -14.43 10.12 8.82
C GLN A 42 -13.18 9.91 9.69
N LEU A 43 -12.00 9.88 9.09
CA LEU A 43 -10.74 9.75 9.84
C LEU A 43 -10.53 10.96 10.76
N MET A 44 -10.72 12.18 10.25
CA MET A 44 -10.60 13.40 11.06
C MET A 44 -11.61 13.47 12.21
N ALA A 45 -12.80 12.91 12.03
CA ALA A 45 -13.82 12.84 13.09
C ALA A 45 -13.46 11.82 14.18
N SER A 46 -12.89 10.67 13.80
CA SER A 46 -12.65 9.55 14.74
C SER A 46 -11.28 9.58 15.42
N ALA A 47 -10.26 10.08 14.77
CA ALA A 47 -8.87 10.05 15.27
C ALA A 47 -8.65 10.79 16.60
N PRO A 48 -9.27 11.96 16.86
CA PRO A 48 -9.16 12.67 18.14
C PRO A 48 -9.64 11.87 19.36
N GLU A 49 -10.67 11.04 19.19
CA GLU A 49 -11.18 10.18 20.27
C GLU A 49 -10.15 9.15 20.75
N LEU A 50 -9.23 8.78 19.86
CA LEU A 50 -8.11 7.87 20.12
C LEU A 50 -6.82 8.59 20.51
N GLY A 51 -6.85 9.92 20.59
CA GLY A 51 -5.68 10.76 20.85
C GLY A 51 -4.65 10.73 19.71
N LEU A 52 -5.03 10.32 18.51
CA LEU A 52 -4.17 10.26 17.34
C LEU A 52 -4.20 11.61 16.59
N PRO A 53 -3.11 12.38 16.57
CA PRO A 53 -3.03 13.57 15.73
C PRO A 53 -2.84 13.16 14.28
N VAL A 54 -3.75 13.57 13.40
CA VAL A 54 -3.68 13.31 11.96
C VAL A 54 -3.35 14.61 11.25
N ASN A 55 -2.34 14.59 10.39
CA ASN A 55 -1.89 15.73 9.62
C ASN A 55 -1.83 15.38 8.14
N PHE A 56 -2.07 16.34 7.28
CA PHE A 56 -2.15 16.17 5.83
C PHE A 56 -1.19 17.11 5.12
N MET A 57 -0.59 16.61 4.04
CA MET A 57 0.17 17.41 3.09
C MET A 57 -0.21 17.00 1.66
N PHE A 58 -0.48 17.99 0.86
CA PHE A 58 -0.91 17.82 -0.53
C PHE A 58 0.16 18.38 -1.46
N GLN A 59 0.52 17.61 -2.50
CA GLN A 59 1.37 18.10 -3.59
C GLN A 59 0.53 18.22 -4.84
N VAL A 60 0.38 19.46 -5.33
CA VAL A 60 -0.40 19.77 -6.54
C VAL A 60 0.51 20.30 -7.62
N GLY A 61 0.17 20.07 -8.89
CA GLY A 61 0.82 20.69 -10.04
C GLY A 61 2.11 20.01 -10.52
N ASP A 62 2.52 18.90 -9.92
CA ASP A 62 3.66 18.13 -10.42
C ASP A 62 3.19 17.05 -11.41
N SER A 63 3.70 17.10 -12.64
CA SER A 63 3.37 16.13 -13.70
C SER A 63 4.14 14.81 -13.58
N LEU A 64 5.17 14.75 -12.73
CA LEU A 64 6.01 13.58 -12.53
C LEU A 64 5.81 13.03 -11.11
N VAL A 65 5.03 11.95 -10.99
CA VAL A 65 4.67 11.35 -9.69
C VAL A 65 5.89 10.96 -8.87
N THR A 66 6.96 10.47 -9.49
CA THR A 66 8.23 10.14 -8.81
C THR A 66 8.83 11.36 -8.13
N ARG A 67 8.86 12.51 -8.82
CA ARG A 67 9.38 13.77 -8.28
C ARG A 67 8.49 14.28 -7.15
N ALA A 68 7.17 14.25 -7.33
CA ALA A 68 6.21 14.64 -6.31
C ALA A 68 6.39 13.83 -5.02
N ARG A 69 6.48 12.49 -5.12
CA ARG A 69 6.69 11.62 -3.96
C ARG A 69 8.03 11.89 -3.28
N ASN A 70 9.13 12.02 -4.03
CA ASN A 70 10.45 12.28 -3.44
C ASN A 70 10.52 13.66 -2.78
N HIS A 71 9.86 14.69 -3.32
CA HIS A 71 9.75 15.99 -2.68
C HIS A 71 8.96 15.91 -1.36
N LEU A 72 7.84 15.20 -1.35
CA LEU A 72 7.04 14.99 -0.13
C LEU A 72 7.83 14.20 0.93
N VAL A 73 8.66 13.21 0.53
CA VAL A 73 9.55 12.53 1.49
C VAL A 73 10.58 13.49 2.07
N ALA A 74 11.18 14.38 1.28
CA ALA A 74 12.11 15.39 1.80
C ALA A 74 11.43 16.31 2.82
N LEU A 75 10.18 16.74 2.59
CA LEU A 75 9.35 17.46 3.55
C LEU A 75 9.09 16.66 4.83
N PHE A 76 8.74 15.39 4.71
CA PHE A 76 8.57 14.50 5.86
C PHE A 76 9.84 14.39 6.70
N LEU A 77 10.99 14.24 6.05
CA LEU A 77 12.28 14.08 6.71
C LEU A 77 12.78 15.38 7.37
N SER A 78 12.40 16.55 6.83
CA SER A 78 12.79 17.85 7.40
C SER A 78 12.18 18.12 8.77
N GLU A 79 11.11 17.41 9.14
CA GLU A 79 10.37 17.62 10.37
C GLU A 79 10.44 16.36 11.27
N PRO A 80 11.27 16.36 12.32
CA PRO A 80 11.59 15.15 13.09
C PRO A 80 10.42 14.61 13.93
N GLN A 81 9.36 15.36 14.14
CA GLN A 81 8.19 14.92 14.92
C GLN A 81 7.36 13.83 14.23
N TRP A 82 7.43 13.71 12.92
CA TRP A 82 6.65 12.72 12.19
C TRP A 82 7.25 11.32 12.36
N THR A 83 6.43 10.37 12.82
CA THR A 83 6.83 8.98 13.05
C THR A 83 6.62 8.08 11.85
N HIS A 84 5.57 8.36 11.08
CA HIS A 84 5.14 7.58 9.93
C HIS A 84 4.76 8.49 8.77
N LEU A 85 5.14 8.11 7.57
CA LEU A 85 4.62 8.65 6.33
C LEU A 85 3.49 7.74 5.85
N MET A 86 2.32 8.30 5.55
CA MET A 86 1.18 7.57 5.01
C MET A 86 0.82 8.10 3.63
N TRP A 87 1.11 7.31 2.60
CA TRP A 87 0.61 7.58 1.26
C TRP A 87 -0.87 7.26 1.16
N ILE A 88 -1.67 8.18 0.65
CA ILE A 88 -3.04 7.93 0.21
C ILE A 88 -3.24 8.69 -1.10
N ASP A 89 -3.43 7.97 -2.21
CA ASP A 89 -3.69 8.60 -3.49
C ASP A 89 -5.09 9.26 -3.50
N ALA A 90 -5.23 10.36 -4.24
CA ALA A 90 -6.41 11.23 -4.23
C ALA A 90 -7.73 10.56 -4.68
N ASP A 91 -7.66 9.32 -5.12
CA ASP A 91 -8.76 8.53 -5.64
C ASP A 91 -8.99 7.18 -4.89
N ILE A 92 -8.31 7.01 -3.75
CA ILE A 92 -8.48 5.85 -2.86
C ILE A 92 -9.46 6.17 -1.74
N GLY A 93 -10.55 5.39 -1.67
CA GLY A 93 -11.47 5.36 -0.53
C GLY A 93 -11.08 4.26 0.45
N PHE A 94 -11.19 4.56 1.75
CA PHE A 94 -10.79 3.63 2.82
C PHE A 94 -11.70 3.77 4.05
N SER A 95 -11.78 2.72 4.85
CA SER A 95 -12.37 2.77 6.18
C SER A 95 -11.36 3.30 7.20
N VAL A 96 -11.80 3.94 8.25
CA VAL A 96 -10.91 4.39 9.34
C VAL A 96 -10.19 3.21 9.98
N GLU A 97 -10.83 2.06 10.02
CA GLU A 97 -10.25 0.82 10.53
C GLU A 97 -9.06 0.35 9.68
N ALA A 98 -9.16 0.43 8.35
CA ALA A 98 -8.06 0.09 7.46
C ALA A 98 -6.82 0.96 7.76
N PHE A 99 -7.00 2.26 8.02
CA PHE A 99 -5.91 3.15 8.42
C PHE A 99 -5.30 2.77 9.77
N TYR A 100 -6.14 2.52 10.78
CA TYR A 100 -5.65 2.14 12.11
C TYR A 100 -4.94 0.79 12.10
N ARG A 101 -5.43 -0.18 11.34
CA ARG A 101 -4.79 -1.49 11.21
C ARG A 101 -3.36 -1.39 10.69
N LEU A 102 -3.09 -0.52 9.70
CA LEU A 102 -1.72 -0.32 9.24
C LEU A 102 -0.81 0.26 10.32
N LEU A 103 -1.26 1.25 11.09
CA LEU A 103 -0.49 1.82 12.21
C LEU A 103 -0.22 0.79 13.32
N LEU A 104 -1.23 0.01 13.67
CA LEU A 104 -1.16 -0.96 14.76
C LEU A 104 -0.41 -2.24 14.39
N SER A 105 -0.22 -2.52 13.09
CA SER A 105 0.54 -3.68 12.62
C SER A 105 2.01 -3.64 13.03
N ASP A 106 2.52 -2.44 13.28
CA ASP A 106 3.90 -2.14 13.67
C ASP A 106 4.97 -2.61 12.65
N PHE A 107 4.58 -2.94 11.43
CA PHE A 107 5.52 -3.26 10.36
C PHE A 107 6.28 -2.00 9.87
N PRO A 108 7.55 -2.13 9.43
CA PRO A 108 8.27 -1.02 8.81
C PRO A 108 7.55 -0.45 7.58
N ILE A 109 6.98 -1.32 6.75
CA ILE A 109 6.14 -0.97 5.60
C ILE A 109 4.90 -1.86 5.63
N ALA A 110 3.73 -1.22 5.69
CA ALA A 110 2.43 -1.87 5.63
C ALA A 110 1.53 -1.18 4.59
N ALA A 111 0.82 -1.94 3.75
CA ALA A 111 -0.05 -1.37 2.74
C ALA A 111 -1.44 -2.03 2.75
N GLY A 112 -2.43 -1.25 2.34
CA GLY A 112 -3.74 -1.77 2.00
C GLY A 112 -3.79 -2.13 0.52
N VAL A 113 -4.60 -3.11 0.19
CA VAL A 113 -4.78 -3.58 -1.19
C VAL A 113 -6.06 -3.01 -1.77
N TYR A 114 -5.94 -2.36 -2.90
CA TYR A 114 -7.09 -1.77 -3.62
C TYR A 114 -7.21 -2.33 -5.03
N PRO A 115 -8.44 -2.33 -5.61
CA PRO A 115 -8.67 -2.85 -6.94
C PRO A 115 -8.02 -1.99 -8.02
N LEU A 116 -7.64 -2.61 -9.14
CA LEU A 116 -7.38 -1.89 -10.38
C LEU A 116 -8.68 -1.22 -10.87
N LYS A 117 -8.57 -0.12 -11.64
CA LYS A 117 -9.72 0.54 -12.30
C LYS A 117 -10.22 -0.24 -13.50
N ARG A 118 -10.33 -1.56 -13.35
CA ARG A 118 -10.85 -2.47 -14.38
C ARG A 118 -11.50 -3.70 -13.75
N GLU A 119 -12.33 -4.35 -14.52
CA GLU A 119 -12.91 -5.64 -14.22
C GLU A 119 -12.64 -6.58 -15.40
N ASP A 120 -12.33 -7.83 -15.10
CA ASP A 120 -12.09 -8.85 -16.12
C ASP A 120 -13.39 -9.62 -16.37
N TRP A 121 -14.22 -9.14 -17.31
CA TRP A 121 -15.47 -9.80 -17.68
C TRP A 121 -15.21 -11.12 -18.42
N PRO A 122 -15.86 -12.23 -18.02
CA PRO A 122 -15.71 -13.48 -18.75
C PRO A 122 -16.34 -13.38 -20.15
N ALA A 123 -15.68 -13.99 -21.14
CA ALA A 123 -16.10 -13.90 -22.54
C ALA A 123 -17.51 -14.49 -22.77
N GLU A 124 -17.87 -15.51 -22.00
CA GLU A 124 -19.18 -16.18 -22.02
C GLU A 124 -20.28 -15.44 -21.25
N GLY A 125 -19.94 -14.31 -20.64
CA GLY A 125 -20.83 -13.57 -19.76
C GLY A 125 -20.80 -14.05 -18.31
N VAL A 126 -21.44 -13.29 -17.43
CA VAL A 126 -21.52 -13.59 -16.00
C VAL A 126 -22.62 -14.64 -15.78
N PRO A 127 -22.37 -15.73 -15.03
CA PRO A 127 -23.36 -16.75 -14.73
C PRO A 127 -24.62 -16.18 -14.08
N ALA A 128 -25.79 -16.70 -14.44
CA ALA A 128 -27.06 -16.29 -13.82
C ALA A 128 -27.02 -16.55 -12.29
N GLY A 129 -27.50 -15.57 -11.53
CA GLY A 129 -27.50 -15.64 -10.06
C GLY A 129 -26.20 -15.17 -9.39
N THR A 130 -25.20 -14.72 -10.16
CA THR A 130 -24.00 -14.10 -9.59
C THR A 130 -24.39 -12.84 -8.84
N THR A 131 -24.07 -12.80 -7.54
CA THR A 131 -24.27 -11.61 -6.73
C THR A 131 -23.18 -10.57 -7.02
N GLU A 132 -23.41 -9.31 -6.62
CA GLU A 132 -22.40 -8.26 -6.72
C GLU A 132 -21.10 -8.64 -5.96
N ARG A 133 -21.24 -9.29 -4.82
CA ARG A 133 -20.11 -9.78 -4.02
C ARG A 133 -19.33 -10.85 -4.77
N ASP A 134 -20.02 -11.86 -5.33
CA ASP A 134 -19.35 -12.90 -6.13
C ASP A 134 -18.61 -12.29 -7.32
N PHE A 135 -19.23 -11.29 -7.97
CA PHE A 135 -18.60 -10.57 -9.07
C PHE A 135 -17.31 -9.88 -8.63
N ARG A 136 -17.35 -9.14 -7.52
CA ARG A 136 -16.15 -8.48 -6.98
C ARG A 136 -15.03 -9.48 -6.67
N GLN A 137 -15.35 -10.60 -6.05
CA GLN A 137 -14.36 -11.60 -5.64
C GLN A 137 -13.70 -12.33 -6.82
N LEU A 138 -14.41 -12.50 -7.94
CA LEU A 138 -13.95 -13.29 -9.09
C LEU A 138 -13.36 -12.44 -10.21
N TYR A 139 -13.91 -11.23 -10.43
CA TYR A 139 -13.61 -10.45 -11.65
C TYR A 139 -12.89 -9.13 -11.37
N THR A 140 -12.64 -8.78 -10.09
CA THR A 140 -11.77 -7.66 -9.71
C THR A 140 -10.33 -8.13 -9.68
N ARG A 141 -9.41 -7.26 -10.09
CA ARG A 141 -7.96 -7.48 -10.01
C ARG A 141 -7.32 -6.44 -9.12
N TYR A 142 -6.21 -6.81 -8.50
CA TYR A 142 -5.53 -6.01 -7.50
C TYR A 142 -4.08 -5.71 -7.88
N THR A 143 -3.48 -4.78 -7.17
CA THR A 143 -2.16 -4.20 -7.39
C THR A 143 -1.07 -4.88 -6.55
N VAL A 144 -1.15 -6.20 -6.32
CA VAL A 144 -0.19 -6.95 -5.50
C VAL A 144 0.55 -7.96 -6.34
N ASN A 145 1.87 -7.98 -6.24
CA ASN A 145 2.74 -8.94 -6.88
C ASN A 145 3.61 -9.69 -5.86
N SER A 146 3.71 -11.00 -6.00
CA SER A 146 4.52 -11.83 -5.11
C SER A 146 5.43 -12.84 -5.82
N GLY A 147 5.32 -13.00 -7.13
CA GLY A 147 6.11 -13.96 -7.88
C GLY A 147 7.54 -13.49 -8.17
N GLN A 148 8.49 -14.43 -8.15
CA GLN A 148 9.85 -14.27 -8.68
C GLN A 148 10.00 -15.07 -9.97
N ALA A 149 10.66 -14.53 -10.99
CA ALA A 149 10.89 -15.24 -12.24
C ALA A 149 11.77 -16.51 -12.04
N SER A 150 12.63 -16.49 -11.04
CA SER A 150 13.54 -17.61 -10.69
C SER A 150 12.90 -18.70 -9.84
N ASP A 151 11.72 -18.48 -9.23
CA ASP A 151 11.03 -19.47 -8.41
C ASP A 151 9.65 -19.77 -8.99
N PRO A 152 9.37 -21.03 -9.38
CA PRO A 152 8.07 -21.42 -9.92
C PRO A 152 6.96 -21.46 -8.86
N HIS A 153 7.26 -21.19 -7.59
CA HIS A 153 6.31 -21.22 -6.50
C HIS A 153 6.10 -19.83 -5.89
N VAL A 154 4.85 -19.50 -5.63
CA VAL A 154 4.45 -18.31 -4.86
C VAL A 154 3.90 -18.80 -3.52
N GLY A 155 4.71 -18.69 -2.48
CA GLY A 155 4.30 -18.98 -1.11
C GLY A 155 3.73 -17.72 -0.45
N LEU A 156 2.49 -17.78 0.00
CA LEU A 156 1.84 -16.69 0.75
C LEU A 156 1.41 -17.23 2.11
N THR A 157 1.71 -16.51 3.16
CA THR A 157 1.28 -16.85 4.52
C THR A 157 0.56 -15.66 5.11
N ILE A 158 -0.70 -15.83 5.45
CA ILE A 158 -1.49 -14.84 6.17
C ILE A 158 -1.29 -15.12 7.66
N ASP A 159 -0.82 -14.12 8.37
CA ASP A 159 -0.58 -14.24 9.80
C ASP A 159 -1.88 -14.10 10.64
N ALA A 160 -1.78 -14.32 11.95
CA ALA A 160 -2.92 -14.29 12.87
C ALA A 160 -3.67 -12.94 12.90
N ASP A 161 -3.02 -11.85 12.48
CA ASP A 161 -3.61 -10.51 12.41
C ASP A 161 -4.15 -10.17 11.03
N GLY A 162 -4.02 -11.09 10.05
CA GLY A 162 -4.51 -10.95 8.70
C GLY A 162 -3.58 -10.20 7.75
N PHE A 163 -2.27 -10.12 8.06
CA PHE A 163 -1.27 -9.55 7.16
C PHE A 163 -0.49 -10.65 6.42
N MET A 164 0.00 -10.32 5.24
CA MET A 164 0.88 -11.21 4.50
C MET A 164 2.06 -10.45 3.89
N ALA A 165 3.21 -11.11 3.85
CA ALA A 165 4.41 -10.60 3.20
C ALA A 165 4.27 -10.69 1.68
N VAL A 166 4.66 -9.61 0.98
CA VAL A 166 4.67 -9.52 -0.48
C VAL A 166 5.97 -8.86 -0.96
N ARG A 167 6.30 -9.02 -2.22
CA ARG A 167 7.49 -8.39 -2.80
C ARG A 167 7.23 -6.95 -3.26
N GLU A 168 6.03 -6.70 -3.77
CA GLU A 168 5.66 -5.43 -4.38
C GLU A 168 4.23 -5.07 -3.95
N ALA A 169 4.06 -3.90 -3.39
CA ALA A 169 2.77 -3.34 -3.00
C ALA A 169 2.63 -1.91 -3.54
N PRO A 170 1.40 -1.48 -3.83
CA PRO A 170 1.16 -0.14 -4.38
C PRO A 170 1.20 0.93 -3.29
N THR A 171 1.62 2.14 -3.65
CA THR A 171 1.70 3.28 -2.73
C THR A 171 0.38 4.03 -2.53
N GLY A 172 -0.68 3.71 -3.27
CA GLY A 172 -1.95 4.41 -3.14
C GLY A 172 -2.60 4.31 -1.75
N PHE A 173 -2.17 3.36 -0.91
CA PHE A 173 -2.50 3.26 0.51
C PHE A 173 -1.38 2.53 1.26
N MET A 174 -0.29 3.23 1.57
CA MET A 174 0.92 2.63 2.15
C MET A 174 1.46 3.46 3.31
N LEU A 175 1.64 2.80 4.45
CA LEU A 175 2.29 3.34 5.64
C LEU A 175 3.77 2.93 5.69
N ILE A 176 4.64 3.89 5.96
CA ILE A 176 6.09 3.69 6.03
C ILE A 176 6.61 4.33 7.31
N LYS A 177 7.32 3.56 8.15
CA LYS A 177 8.00 4.09 9.33
C LYS A 177 9.19 4.98 8.91
N ARG A 178 9.45 6.01 9.68
CA ARG A 178 10.53 6.98 9.43
C ARG A 178 11.89 6.33 9.19
N HIS A 179 12.26 5.37 10.04
CA HIS A 179 13.58 4.72 9.97
C HIS A 179 13.83 4.03 8.62
N VAL A 180 12.79 3.60 7.89
CA VAL A 180 12.94 2.99 6.56
C VAL A 180 13.67 3.94 5.61
N PHE A 181 13.31 5.22 5.61
CA PHE A 181 13.98 6.23 4.78
C PHE A 181 15.41 6.50 5.28
N ASP A 182 15.63 6.52 6.58
CA ASP A 182 16.96 6.73 7.16
C ASP A 182 17.90 5.56 6.82
N ASP A 183 17.42 4.32 6.94
CA ASP A 183 18.16 3.11 6.56
C ASP A 183 18.47 3.08 5.06
N MET A 184 17.48 3.44 4.22
CA MET A 184 17.66 3.48 2.75
C MET A 184 18.67 4.57 2.34
N ARG A 185 18.70 5.73 3.00
CA ARG A 185 19.71 6.78 2.74
C ARG A 185 21.12 6.28 3.02
N GLN A 186 21.30 5.49 4.07
CA GLN A 186 22.59 4.89 4.40
C GLN A 186 23.00 3.81 3.40
N ALA A 187 22.06 2.96 2.99
CA ALA A 187 22.32 1.87 2.05
C ALA A 187 22.53 2.35 0.60
N TYR A 188 21.87 3.44 0.21
CA TYR A 188 21.87 3.96 -1.16
C TYR A 188 22.22 5.45 -1.22
N PRO A 189 23.46 5.85 -0.85
CA PRO A 189 23.86 7.27 -0.88
C PRO A 189 23.79 7.88 -2.30
N ASP A 190 23.95 7.07 -3.35
CA ASP A 190 23.88 7.50 -4.75
C ASP A 190 22.45 7.87 -5.23
N LEU A 191 21.43 7.62 -4.42
CA LEU A 191 20.07 8.09 -4.71
C LEU A 191 19.88 9.57 -4.40
N GLN A 192 20.83 10.22 -3.72
CA GLN A 192 20.76 11.65 -3.45
C GLN A 192 20.77 12.46 -4.75
N TYR A 193 19.94 13.51 -4.82
CA TYR A 193 19.89 14.41 -5.96
C TYR A 193 19.71 15.87 -5.54
N LYS A 194 19.97 16.79 -6.45
CA LYS A 194 19.71 18.22 -6.24
C LYS A 194 18.33 18.56 -6.79
N PRO A 195 17.43 19.16 -6.00
CA PRO A 195 16.15 19.64 -6.50
C PRO A 195 16.34 20.86 -7.41
N ASP A 196 15.47 21.00 -8.43
CA ASP A 196 15.47 22.19 -9.29
C ASP A 196 14.96 23.43 -8.57
N MET A 197 14.09 23.24 -7.58
CA MET A 197 13.52 24.35 -6.79
C MET A 197 14.36 24.63 -5.55
N ILE A 198 14.75 25.90 -5.39
CA ILE A 198 15.37 26.39 -4.16
C ILE A 198 14.24 26.64 -3.16
N GLY A 199 14.06 25.73 -2.22
CA GLY A 199 13.11 25.82 -1.10
C GLY A 199 13.82 25.96 0.25
N SER A 200 13.04 25.95 1.32
CA SER A 200 13.55 25.97 2.70
C SER A 200 14.03 24.59 3.21
N ILE A 201 13.87 23.53 2.43
CA ILE A 201 14.24 22.17 2.81
C ILE A 201 15.73 21.97 2.54
N ASP A 202 16.44 21.36 3.50
CA ASP A 202 17.84 21.00 3.33
C ASP A 202 18.03 20.10 2.09
N PRO A 203 18.84 20.48 1.10
CA PRO A 203 19.13 19.67 -0.07
C PRO A 203 19.67 18.26 0.25
N ALA A 204 20.26 18.06 1.43
CA ALA A 204 20.74 16.76 1.89
C ALA A 204 19.62 15.74 2.13
N LEU A 205 18.36 16.16 2.16
CA LEU A 205 17.19 15.29 2.37
C LEU A 205 16.57 14.77 1.08
N TYR A 206 17.03 15.23 -0.09
CA TYR A 206 16.46 14.83 -1.37
C TYR A 206 17.10 13.56 -1.92
N TYR A 207 16.33 12.46 -1.89
CA TYR A 207 16.71 11.14 -2.39
C TYR A 207 15.64 10.59 -3.33
N ARG A 208 16.07 9.89 -4.40
CA ARG A 208 15.18 9.20 -5.36
C ARG A 208 14.70 7.87 -4.78
N PHE A 209 13.97 7.90 -3.66
CA PHE A 209 13.39 6.69 -3.05
C PHE A 209 12.38 6.05 -3.99
N PHE A 210 11.52 6.88 -4.58
CA PHE A 210 10.52 6.51 -5.57
C PHE A 210 11.03 6.86 -6.96
N ASP A 211 11.40 5.83 -7.73
CA ASP A 211 11.95 5.97 -9.07
C ASP A 211 11.54 4.77 -9.91
N VAL A 212 11.52 4.89 -11.22
CA VAL A 212 11.30 3.76 -12.13
C VAL A 212 12.61 3.03 -12.37
N SER A 213 12.55 1.71 -12.52
CA SER A 213 13.74 0.90 -12.80
C SER A 213 13.41 -0.31 -13.66
N VAL A 214 14.46 -0.95 -14.18
CA VAL A 214 14.34 -2.25 -14.83
C VAL A 214 14.92 -3.30 -13.90
N ASP A 215 14.09 -4.28 -13.53
CA ASP A 215 14.57 -5.43 -12.74
C ASP A 215 15.67 -6.18 -13.50
N PRO A 216 16.86 -6.39 -12.91
CA PRO A 216 17.98 -6.95 -13.64
C PRO A 216 17.79 -8.42 -14.04
N GLU A 217 16.96 -9.17 -13.30
CA GLU A 217 16.72 -10.58 -13.55
C GLU A 217 15.55 -10.78 -14.52
N SER A 218 14.38 -10.29 -14.15
CA SER A 218 13.14 -10.51 -14.92
C SER A 218 13.00 -9.58 -16.13
N LYS A 219 13.83 -8.52 -16.22
CA LYS A 219 13.72 -7.44 -17.22
C LYS A 219 12.38 -6.69 -17.20
N ARG A 220 11.59 -6.86 -16.12
CA ARG A 220 10.37 -6.08 -15.93
C ARG A 220 10.72 -4.60 -15.72
N TYR A 221 9.93 -3.73 -16.35
CA TYR A 221 9.93 -2.31 -16.03
C TYR A 221 9.08 -2.10 -14.78
N LEU A 222 9.73 -1.67 -13.70
CA LEU A 222 9.10 -1.47 -12.40
C LEU A 222 8.66 -0.01 -12.25
N SER A 223 7.44 0.19 -11.77
CA SER A 223 6.94 1.47 -11.30
C SER A 223 7.72 1.96 -10.07
N GLU A 224 7.47 3.20 -9.68
CA GLU A 224 8.18 3.84 -8.57
C GLU A 224 7.92 3.15 -7.23
N ASP A 225 6.70 2.69 -7.01
CA ASP A 225 6.28 1.95 -5.81
C ASP A 225 6.95 0.57 -5.74
N TYR A 226 6.97 -0.17 -6.85
CA TYR A 226 7.62 -1.47 -6.91
C TYR A 226 9.13 -1.35 -6.78
N THR A 227 9.74 -0.35 -7.40
CA THR A 227 11.17 -0.07 -7.23
C THR A 227 11.51 0.25 -5.77
N PHE A 228 10.68 1.03 -5.09
CA PHE A 228 10.83 1.31 -3.65
C PHE A 228 10.79 0.02 -2.82
N CYS A 229 9.78 -0.82 -3.03
CA CYS A 229 9.63 -2.11 -2.35
C CYS A 229 10.84 -3.02 -2.59
N ARG A 230 11.33 -3.11 -3.83
CA ARG A 230 12.49 -3.94 -4.20
C ARG A 230 13.80 -3.46 -3.58
N ARG A 231 13.98 -2.15 -3.44
CA ARG A 231 15.14 -1.58 -2.71
C ARG A 231 15.11 -1.96 -1.25
N TRP A 232 13.94 -1.90 -0.61
CA TRP A 232 13.76 -2.32 0.77
C TRP A 232 14.02 -3.80 0.96
N GLU A 233 13.48 -4.64 0.08
CA GLU A 233 13.72 -6.10 0.07
C GLU A 233 15.21 -6.43 -0.09
N ALA A 234 15.94 -5.73 -0.96
CA ALA A 234 17.37 -5.94 -1.17
C ALA A 234 18.25 -5.64 0.07
N MET A 235 17.72 -4.85 1.00
CA MET A 235 18.34 -4.58 2.31
C MET A 235 17.95 -5.64 3.38
N GLY A 236 17.15 -6.64 3.02
CA GLY A 236 16.62 -7.65 3.95
C GLY A 236 15.31 -7.25 4.62
N GLY A 237 14.69 -6.16 4.19
CA GLY A 237 13.39 -5.71 4.67
C GLY A 237 12.24 -6.49 4.03
N THR A 238 11.06 -6.38 4.62
CA THR A 238 9.83 -7.03 4.13
C THR A 238 8.70 -6.01 4.03
N VAL A 239 7.93 -6.10 2.96
CA VAL A 239 6.70 -5.33 2.77
C VAL A 239 5.52 -6.22 3.14
N HIS A 240 4.58 -5.69 3.92
CA HIS A 240 3.39 -6.42 4.32
C HIS A 240 2.14 -5.74 3.76
N VAL A 241 1.14 -6.54 3.40
CA VAL A 241 -0.19 -6.04 3.01
C VAL A 241 -1.25 -6.60 3.94
N ASP A 242 -2.25 -5.79 4.23
CA ASP A 242 -3.44 -6.24 4.95
C ASP A 242 -4.32 -7.06 4.02
N ALA A 243 -4.37 -8.36 4.26
CA ALA A 243 -5.19 -9.29 3.47
C ALA A 243 -6.70 -9.08 3.69
N ASN A 244 -7.09 -8.33 4.73
CA ASN A 244 -8.47 -7.93 5.02
C ASN A 244 -8.81 -6.53 4.47
N SER A 245 -8.06 -6.02 3.51
CA SER A 245 -8.30 -4.70 2.90
C SER A 245 -9.67 -4.63 2.19
N ASP A 246 -10.39 -3.54 2.43
CA ASP A 246 -11.71 -3.22 1.88
C ASP A 246 -11.72 -1.89 1.10
N LEU A 247 -10.60 -1.53 0.53
CA LEU A 247 -10.39 -0.25 -0.13
C LEU A 247 -11.20 -0.13 -1.43
N ALA A 248 -11.50 1.11 -1.78
CA ALA A 248 -12.13 1.46 -3.05
C ALA A 248 -11.17 2.30 -3.91
N HIS A 249 -11.27 2.16 -5.23
CA HIS A 249 -10.50 2.94 -6.19
C HIS A 249 -11.47 3.66 -7.13
N GLN A 250 -11.53 4.97 -7.08
CA GLN A 250 -12.44 5.77 -7.89
C GLN A 250 -11.79 6.18 -9.21
N GLY A 251 -12.47 5.91 -10.29
CA GLY A 251 -12.17 6.37 -11.64
C GLY A 251 -13.45 6.86 -12.32
N GLY A 252 -13.75 6.41 -13.51
CA GLY A 252 -15.05 6.64 -14.16
C GLY A 252 -16.23 6.04 -13.38
N LYS A 253 -15.96 5.08 -12.52
CA LYS A 253 -16.85 4.55 -11.47
C LYS A 253 -16.06 4.24 -10.20
N ILE A 254 -16.74 3.82 -9.15
CA ILE A 254 -16.09 3.34 -7.91
C ILE A 254 -15.88 1.83 -8.03
N TYR A 255 -14.62 1.40 -8.07
CA TYR A 255 -14.23 -0.01 -7.99
C TYR A 255 -14.04 -0.37 -6.51
N ARG A 256 -14.86 -1.28 -6.00
CA ARG A 256 -14.79 -1.73 -4.60
C ARG A 256 -14.06 -3.06 -4.51
N GLY A 257 -13.10 -3.18 -3.59
CA GLY A 257 -12.37 -4.40 -3.32
C GLY A 257 -13.07 -5.30 -2.30
N ASP A 258 -12.77 -6.59 -2.40
CA ASP A 258 -12.96 -7.61 -1.36
C ASP A 258 -11.77 -8.57 -1.51
N PHE A 259 -10.59 -8.06 -1.12
CA PHE A 259 -9.33 -8.77 -1.37
C PHE A 259 -9.26 -10.11 -0.65
N GLY A 260 -9.66 -10.15 0.63
CA GLY A 260 -9.75 -11.40 1.39
C GLY A 260 -10.73 -12.40 0.78
N GLY A 261 -11.88 -11.93 0.31
CA GLY A 261 -12.85 -12.76 -0.41
C GLY A 261 -12.30 -13.31 -1.74
N SER A 262 -11.52 -12.50 -2.47
CA SER A 262 -10.84 -12.95 -3.70
C SER A 262 -9.78 -14.00 -3.42
N LEU A 263 -8.99 -13.85 -2.34
CA LEU A 263 -8.02 -14.89 -1.90
C LEU A 263 -8.71 -16.22 -1.58
N LEU A 264 -9.86 -16.17 -0.91
CA LEU A 264 -10.65 -17.36 -0.57
C LEU A 264 -11.23 -18.05 -1.80
N ARG A 265 -11.56 -17.31 -2.86
CA ARG A 265 -12.12 -17.86 -4.11
C ARG A 265 -11.03 -18.46 -5.00
N ASP A 266 -10.03 -17.68 -5.32
CA ASP A 266 -8.87 -18.13 -6.11
C ASP A 266 -7.74 -17.10 -5.98
N VAL A 267 -6.64 -17.49 -5.37
CA VAL A 267 -5.47 -16.64 -5.15
C VAL A 267 -4.92 -16.03 -6.45
N ARG A 268 -5.09 -16.70 -7.59
CA ARG A 268 -4.63 -16.23 -8.91
C ARG A 268 -5.35 -14.97 -9.39
N TYR A 269 -6.53 -14.70 -8.87
CA TYR A 269 -7.27 -13.47 -9.14
C TYR A 269 -6.85 -12.31 -8.24
N ALA A 270 -6.39 -12.63 -7.03
CA ALA A 270 -6.02 -11.64 -6.03
C ALA A 270 -4.56 -11.19 -6.14
N VAL A 271 -3.64 -12.08 -6.46
CA VAL A 271 -2.20 -11.81 -6.49
C VAL A 271 -1.64 -12.11 -7.88
N THR A 272 -0.98 -11.13 -8.47
CA THR A 272 -0.32 -11.28 -9.76
C THR A 272 1.03 -11.97 -9.61
N ALA A 273 1.29 -12.94 -10.49
CA ALA A 273 2.60 -13.57 -10.64
C ALA A 273 2.82 -13.97 -12.11
N PRO A 274 4.06 -14.25 -12.53
CA PRO A 274 4.36 -14.75 -13.87
C PRO A 274 3.55 -16.00 -14.23
N VAL A 275 3.27 -16.17 -15.53
CA VAL A 275 2.50 -17.33 -16.04
C VAL A 275 3.20 -18.64 -15.70
N GLY A 276 2.43 -19.64 -15.29
CA GLY A 276 2.94 -20.99 -14.93
C GLY A 276 3.37 -21.17 -13.49
N MET A 277 3.27 -20.13 -12.67
CA MET A 277 3.56 -20.21 -11.24
C MET A 277 2.54 -21.07 -10.49
N ARG A 278 3.01 -21.78 -9.48
CA ARG A 278 2.17 -22.52 -8.52
C ARG A 278 2.03 -21.69 -7.26
N TYR A 279 0.82 -21.60 -6.75
CA TYR A 279 0.52 -20.87 -5.53
C TYR A 279 0.32 -21.85 -4.37
N ALA A 280 0.92 -21.52 -3.22
CA ALA A 280 0.64 -22.13 -1.94
C ALA A 280 0.26 -21.02 -0.96
N ILE A 281 -0.94 -21.10 -0.41
CA ILE A 281 -1.41 -20.13 0.58
C ILE A 281 -1.76 -20.85 1.88
N SER A 282 -1.37 -20.26 3.01
CA SER A 282 -1.69 -20.71 4.36
C SER A 282 -2.21 -19.57 5.22
N GLY A 283 -2.85 -19.89 6.35
CA GLY A 283 -3.42 -18.88 7.24
C GLY A 283 -4.73 -18.27 6.74
N MET A 284 -5.43 -18.94 5.81
CA MET A 284 -6.70 -18.43 5.26
C MET A 284 -7.80 -18.31 6.33
N GLU A 285 -7.70 -19.01 7.43
CA GLU A 285 -8.56 -18.90 8.60
C GLU A 285 -8.49 -17.54 9.30
N HIS A 286 -7.46 -16.75 9.01
CA HIS A 286 -7.30 -15.39 9.54
C HIS A 286 -7.93 -14.31 8.66
N LEU A 287 -8.46 -14.70 7.49
CA LEU A 287 -9.23 -13.80 6.64
C LEU A 287 -10.60 -13.52 7.27
N ARG A 288 -10.94 -12.24 7.31
CA ARG A 288 -12.25 -11.75 7.75
C ARG A 288 -12.99 -11.27 6.50
N PRO A 289 -13.87 -12.09 5.91
CA PRO A 289 -14.66 -11.63 4.78
C PRO A 289 -15.48 -10.43 5.23
N ASN A 290 -15.35 -9.31 4.54
CA ASN A 290 -16.09 -8.10 4.87
C ASN A 290 -17.59 -8.36 4.84
N PRO A 291 -18.35 -7.87 5.84
CA PRO A 291 -19.80 -7.85 5.74
C PRO A 291 -20.19 -7.03 4.49
N PRO A 292 -21.34 -7.33 3.86
CA PRO A 292 -21.81 -6.50 2.76
C PRO A 292 -21.88 -5.06 3.27
N GLY A 293 -21.13 -4.16 2.61
CA GLY A 293 -21.16 -2.74 2.94
C GLY A 293 -22.59 -2.21 2.81
N PRO A 294 -22.95 -1.15 3.55
CA PRO A 294 -24.23 -0.52 3.36
C PRO A 294 -24.39 -0.12 1.88
N VAL A 295 -25.59 -0.41 1.38
CA VAL A 295 -26.03 -0.14 -0.01
C VAL A 295 -25.89 1.33 -0.37
#